data_985a765ccb55dcdabdaa6fef61dd9d8f
#
_entry.id   985a765ccb55dcdabdaa6fef61dd9d8f
#
_cell.length_a   1.000
_cell.length_b   1.000
_cell.length_c   1.000
_cell.angle_alpha   90.00
_cell.angle_beta   90.00
_cell.angle_gamma   90.00
#
_symmetry.space_group_name_H-M   'P 1'
#
loop_
_entity.id
_entity.type
_entity.pdbx_description
1 polymer ?
#
loop_
_entity_poly.entity_id
_entity_poly.type
_entity_poly.pdbx_seq_one_letter_code
_entity_poly.pdbx_strand_id
1 'polypeptide(L)'
;MTTVRLLWDVGTAYDLFVSLWILHQPADFGLHRAWAAGVRARLLPEEREVLEQSQELVHVPFSWIYTLPEPKDASVVLWTLSQLPARERLQALVAGSDWLPPTAVDILRGVADRGRWEDSDREALAVACRDAGSGAETMCSAKRLDSLLDWWARSEEFGKRYLAALRAYQDAFFAEEERRIAPALHQGLARAQELAARLDLLDLLEELSHGLRFEAVPEVSELVLAPSYWSTPLMFFGMLGSGREIRLFGARPLDASLVPGEVVPDALLQALKALSDPTRLRILRYLTQESLTPAELARRLRLRAPTVTHHLQALRLAGLVQLKLGLLIADDGKDSRRYATRPEGVKEVFDSLRAFLEKGDN
;
A
#
# COMPACT_ATOMS: atom_id res chain seq x y z
N MET A 1 12.98 26.34 -9.24
CA MET A 1 12.41 24.97 -9.24
C MET A 1 13.40 24.10 -8.48
N THR A 2 13.00 23.57 -7.36
CA THR A 2 13.87 22.66 -6.58
C THR A 2 13.97 21.35 -7.35
N THR A 3 15.18 20.97 -7.75
CA THR A 3 15.42 19.69 -8.44
C THR A 3 15.29 18.58 -7.42
N VAL A 4 14.28 17.71 -7.57
CA VAL A 4 14.12 16.52 -6.73
C VAL A 4 15.25 15.54 -7.00
N ARG A 5 15.94 15.12 -5.95
CA ARG A 5 16.98 14.09 -6.05
C ARG A 5 16.34 12.70 -6.01
N LEU A 6 16.53 11.92 -7.08
CA LEU A 6 16.06 10.54 -7.15
C LEU A 6 17.04 9.60 -6.46
N LEU A 7 16.53 8.78 -5.54
CA LEU A 7 17.27 7.75 -4.83
C LEU A 7 16.60 6.38 -5.05
N TRP A 8 17.34 5.32 -4.82
CA TRP A 8 16.88 3.95 -4.99
C TRP A 8 17.06 3.17 -3.70
N ASP A 9 16.10 2.30 -3.40
CA ASP A 9 16.20 1.32 -2.32
C ASP A 9 15.63 -0.02 -2.79
N VAL A 10 16.03 -1.11 -2.15
CA VAL A 10 15.53 -2.45 -2.47
C VAL A 10 15.56 -3.33 -1.23
N GLY A 11 14.52 -4.12 -1.04
CA GLY A 11 14.47 -5.08 0.04
C GLY A 11 13.13 -5.76 0.16
N THR A 12 13.13 -7.05 0.45
CA THR A 12 11.94 -7.85 0.70
C THR A 12 11.25 -7.47 2.01
N ALA A 13 11.92 -6.71 2.88
CA ALA A 13 11.36 -6.13 4.10
C ALA A 13 10.10 -5.29 3.83
N TYR A 14 10.05 -4.56 2.71
CA TYR A 14 8.85 -3.83 2.31
C TYR A 14 7.69 -4.78 2.02
N ASP A 15 7.95 -5.84 1.25
CA ASP A 15 6.94 -6.84 0.89
C ASP A 15 6.49 -7.68 2.07
N LEU A 16 7.29 -7.86 3.11
CA LEU A 16 6.86 -8.49 4.36
C LEU A 16 5.65 -7.76 4.95
N PHE A 17 5.71 -6.44 5.06
CA PHE A 17 4.62 -5.63 5.63
C PHE A 17 3.49 -5.39 4.62
N VAL A 18 3.82 -5.17 3.34
CA VAL A 18 2.81 -5.00 2.27
C VAL A 18 1.98 -6.26 2.13
N SER A 19 2.59 -7.46 2.08
CA SER A 19 1.86 -8.73 1.98
C SER A 19 0.99 -8.97 3.21
N LEU A 20 1.49 -8.67 4.40
CA LEU A 20 0.74 -8.78 5.64
C LEU A 20 -0.52 -7.90 5.61
N TRP A 21 -0.39 -6.64 5.16
CA TRP A 21 -1.53 -5.73 5.02
C TRP A 21 -2.53 -6.25 3.98
N ILE A 22 -2.08 -6.64 2.80
CA ILE A 22 -2.93 -7.15 1.72
C ILE A 22 -3.68 -8.41 2.13
N LEU A 23 -3.05 -9.32 2.87
CA LEU A 23 -3.69 -10.53 3.39
C LEU A 23 -4.82 -10.24 4.40
N HIS A 24 -4.79 -9.09 5.06
CA HIS A 24 -5.85 -8.65 5.97
C HIS A 24 -6.97 -7.86 5.26
N GLN A 25 -6.68 -7.29 4.07
CA GLN A 25 -7.63 -6.54 3.26
C GLN A 25 -7.70 -7.07 1.81
N PRO A 26 -7.86 -8.38 1.60
CA PRO A 26 -7.67 -9.01 0.28
C PRO A 26 -8.61 -8.48 -0.80
N ALA A 27 -9.81 -8.04 -0.43
CA ALA A 27 -10.80 -7.53 -1.38
C ALA A 27 -10.36 -6.21 -2.04
N ASP A 28 -9.64 -5.36 -1.31
CA ASP A 28 -9.19 -4.05 -1.79
C ASP A 28 -8.06 -4.16 -2.81
N PHE A 29 -7.39 -5.31 -2.82
CA PHE A 29 -6.26 -5.63 -3.70
C PHE A 29 -6.59 -6.71 -4.74
N GLY A 30 -7.86 -7.11 -4.84
CA GLY A 30 -8.31 -8.11 -5.81
C GLY A 30 -7.85 -9.54 -5.50
N LEU A 31 -7.34 -9.80 -4.29
CA LEU A 31 -6.92 -11.13 -3.86
C LEU A 31 -8.13 -11.98 -3.44
N HIS A 32 -8.08 -13.28 -3.76
CA HIS A 32 -9.16 -14.19 -3.39
C HIS A 32 -9.22 -14.37 -1.87
N ARG A 33 -10.38 -14.02 -1.28
CA ARG A 33 -10.56 -14.02 0.19
C ARG A 33 -10.29 -15.37 0.84
N ALA A 34 -10.69 -16.48 0.19
CA ALA A 34 -10.47 -17.81 0.73
C ALA A 34 -8.99 -18.19 0.76
N TRP A 35 -8.20 -17.77 -0.23
CA TRP A 35 -6.76 -17.99 -0.22
C TRP A 35 -6.08 -17.20 0.89
N ALA A 36 -6.38 -15.91 1.02
CA ALA A 36 -5.86 -15.07 2.11
C ALA A 36 -6.25 -15.62 3.49
N ALA A 37 -7.49 -16.12 3.65
CA ALA A 37 -7.93 -16.79 4.88
C ALA A 37 -7.14 -18.08 5.12
N GLY A 38 -6.84 -18.86 4.07
CA GLY A 38 -6.02 -20.06 4.15
C GLY A 38 -4.60 -19.80 4.63
N VAL A 39 -3.96 -18.71 4.15
CA VAL A 39 -2.64 -18.29 4.65
C VAL A 39 -2.72 -17.90 6.14
N ARG A 40 -3.67 -17.06 6.52
CA ARG A 40 -3.86 -16.65 7.92
C ARG A 40 -4.20 -17.82 8.84
N ALA A 41 -4.90 -18.84 8.35
CA ALA A 41 -5.25 -20.03 9.13
C ALA A 41 -4.04 -20.92 9.53
N ARG A 42 -2.86 -20.68 8.91
CA ARG A 42 -1.60 -21.37 9.30
C ARG A 42 -1.01 -20.82 10.60
N LEU A 43 -1.48 -19.65 11.05
CA LEU A 43 -1.06 -19.01 12.30
C LEU A 43 -1.95 -19.45 13.47
N LEU A 44 -1.40 -19.46 14.69
CA LEU A 44 -2.18 -19.65 15.90
C LEU A 44 -3.21 -18.50 16.07
N PRO A 45 -4.35 -18.75 16.78
CA PRO A 45 -5.36 -17.71 16.97
C PRO A 45 -4.83 -16.41 17.58
N GLU A 46 -3.95 -16.50 18.58
CA GLU A 46 -3.33 -15.37 19.26
C GLU A 46 -2.36 -14.57 18.37
N GLU A 47 -1.67 -15.25 17.46
CA GLU A 47 -0.77 -14.62 16.48
C GLU A 47 -1.59 -13.86 15.42
N ARG A 48 -2.67 -14.48 14.92
CA ARG A 48 -3.59 -13.83 13.99
C ARG A 48 -4.22 -12.59 14.58
N GLU A 49 -4.67 -12.69 15.83
CA GLU A 49 -5.32 -11.59 16.54
C GLU A 49 -4.40 -10.36 16.62
N VAL A 50 -3.16 -10.54 17.08
CA VAL A 50 -2.23 -9.41 17.22
C VAL A 50 -1.82 -8.84 15.85
N LEU A 51 -1.65 -9.67 14.82
CA LEU A 51 -1.35 -9.17 13.47
C LEU A 51 -2.53 -8.42 12.88
N GLU A 52 -3.77 -8.87 13.08
CA GLU A 52 -4.97 -8.18 12.63
C GLU A 52 -5.14 -6.83 13.32
N GLN A 53 -5.02 -6.81 14.65
CA GLN A 53 -5.09 -5.57 15.44
C GLN A 53 -3.96 -4.60 15.08
N SER A 54 -2.76 -5.12 14.80
CA SER A 54 -1.63 -4.28 14.43
C SER A 54 -1.82 -3.54 13.09
N GLN A 55 -2.69 -4.04 12.19
CA GLN A 55 -2.98 -3.34 10.93
C GLN A 55 -3.66 -1.97 11.14
N GLU A 56 -4.28 -1.76 12.29
CA GLU A 56 -4.82 -0.45 12.67
C GLU A 56 -3.72 0.51 13.17
N LEU A 57 -2.57 -0.01 13.59
CA LEU A 57 -1.48 0.73 14.25
C LEU A 57 -0.25 0.88 13.37
N VAL A 58 0.13 -0.21 12.71
CA VAL A 58 1.34 -0.30 11.90
C VAL A 58 0.94 -0.77 10.51
N HIS A 59 0.94 0.14 9.54
CA HIS A 59 0.77 -0.23 8.13
C HIS A 59 2.12 -0.75 7.59
N VAL A 60 2.73 -0.01 6.64
CA VAL A 60 4.10 -0.28 6.20
C VAL A 60 5.01 0.72 6.91
N PRO A 61 5.90 0.30 7.81
CA PRO A 61 6.78 1.20 8.58
C PRO A 61 7.96 1.69 7.72
N PHE A 62 7.67 2.50 6.70
CA PHE A 62 8.64 2.95 5.69
C PHE A 62 9.91 3.55 6.28
N SER A 63 9.75 4.51 7.21
CA SER A 63 10.89 5.20 7.83
C SER A 63 11.80 4.21 8.57
N TRP A 64 11.21 3.26 9.27
CA TRP A 64 11.97 2.25 9.99
C TRP A 64 12.68 1.27 9.03
N ILE A 65 11.97 0.73 8.01
CA ILE A 65 12.56 -0.19 7.02
C ILE A 65 13.70 0.50 6.27
N TYR A 66 13.53 1.76 5.89
CA TYR A 66 14.56 2.51 5.17
C TYR A 66 15.88 2.58 5.94
N THR A 67 15.84 2.61 7.28
CA THR A 67 17.03 2.65 8.15
C THR A 67 17.66 1.28 8.42
N LEU A 68 17.03 0.18 8.01
CA LEU A 68 17.61 -1.16 8.21
C LEU A 68 18.91 -1.33 7.43
N PRO A 69 19.86 -2.12 7.97
CA PRO A 69 21.06 -2.48 7.22
C PRO A 69 20.73 -3.42 6.06
N GLU A 70 21.59 -3.42 5.05
CA GLU A 70 21.53 -4.39 3.95
C GLU A 70 22.02 -5.80 4.40
N PRO A 71 21.41 -6.85 3.83
CA PRO A 71 20.23 -6.85 2.95
C PRO A 71 18.97 -6.55 3.77
N LYS A 72 18.06 -5.74 3.20
CA LYS A 72 16.78 -5.41 3.85
C LYS A 72 15.77 -6.55 3.63
N ASP A 73 15.94 -7.64 4.34
CA ASP A 73 15.11 -8.84 4.26
C ASP A 73 14.34 -9.11 5.57
N ALA A 74 13.48 -10.13 5.57
CA ALA A 74 12.69 -10.48 6.73
C ALA A 74 13.55 -10.89 7.93
N SER A 75 14.71 -11.49 7.70
CA SER A 75 15.62 -11.91 8.78
C SER A 75 16.21 -10.70 9.49
N VAL A 76 16.60 -9.67 8.76
CA VAL A 76 17.09 -8.39 9.29
C VAL A 76 15.97 -7.65 10.04
N VAL A 77 14.74 -7.65 9.52
CA VAL A 77 13.57 -7.11 10.23
C VAL A 77 13.42 -7.76 11.61
N LEU A 78 13.35 -9.08 11.65
CA LEU A 78 13.12 -9.82 12.88
C LEU A 78 14.30 -9.70 13.85
N TRP A 79 15.52 -9.73 13.33
CA TRP A 79 16.73 -9.54 14.13
C TRP A 79 16.74 -8.15 14.76
N THR A 80 16.55 -7.09 13.97
CA THR A 80 16.56 -5.70 14.46
C THR A 80 15.48 -5.48 15.52
N LEU A 81 14.24 -5.95 15.27
CA LEU A 81 13.18 -5.87 16.28
C LEU A 81 13.52 -6.66 17.56
N SER A 82 14.23 -7.76 17.44
CA SER A 82 14.64 -8.56 18.61
C SER A 82 15.68 -7.86 19.49
N GLN A 83 16.52 -6.99 18.89
CA GLN A 83 17.52 -6.21 19.63
C GLN A 83 16.90 -5.06 20.43
N LEU A 84 15.71 -4.60 20.04
CA LEU A 84 15.00 -3.54 20.76
C LEU A 84 14.31 -4.12 22.01
N PRO A 85 14.31 -3.40 23.16
CA PRO A 85 13.44 -3.70 24.27
C PRO A 85 11.98 -3.82 23.81
N ALA A 86 11.25 -4.80 24.34
CA ALA A 86 9.89 -5.06 23.86
C ALA A 86 8.98 -3.80 23.88
N ARG A 87 9.10 -2.99 24.93
CA ARG A 87 8.33 -1.73 25.08
C ARG A 87 8.62 -0.67 24.02
N GLU A 88 9.77 -0.74 23.33
CA GLU A 88 10.22 0.27 22.36
C GLU A 88 9.86 -0.13 20.92
N ARG A 89 9.47 -1.40 20.68
CA ARG A 89 9.22 -1.93 19.33
C ARG A 89 8.07 -1.21 18.61
N LEU A 90 6.96 -0.99 19.33
CA LEU A 90 5.81 -0.27 18.74
C LEU A 90 6.21 1.15 18.35
N GLN A 91 6.91 1.86 19.23
CA GLN A 91 7.39 3.21 18.95
C GLN A 91 8.35 3.24 17.74
N ALA A 92 9.26 2.27 17.64
CA ALA A 92 10.21 2.20 16.53
C ALA A 92 9.49 2.01 15.18
N LEU A 93 8.46 1.16 15.13
CA LEU A 93 7.69 0.91 13.91
C LEU A 93 6.81 2.09 13.48
N VAL A 94 6.34 2.90 14.44
CA VAL A 94 5.44 4.04 14.20
C VAL A 94 6.23 5.34 14.04
N ALA A 95 7.48 5.40 14.47
CA ALA A 95 8.31 6.60 14.38
C ALA A 95 8.48 7.06 12.91
N GLY A 96 8.17 8.33 12.65
CA GLY A 96 8.26 8.92 11.31
C GLY A 96 7.14 8.49 10.35
N SER A 97 6.06 7.91 10.86
CA SER A 97 4.86 7.64 10.05
C SER A 97 4.09 8.93 9.75
N ASP A 98 3.57 9.06 8.53
CA ASP A 98 2.86 10.25 8.04
C ASP A 98 1.49 10.42 8.67
N TRP A 99 0.93 9.34 9.18
CA TRP A 99 -0.43 9.29 9.67
C TRP A 99 -0.56 9.71 11.15
N LEU A 100 0.56 9.80 11.89
CA LEU A 100 0.61 10.25 13.27
C LEU A 100 1.40 11.56 13.37
N PRO A 101 0.76 12.69 13.69
CA PRO A 101 1.48 13.94 13.91
C PRO A 101 2.41 13.84 15.13
N PRO A 102 3.50 14.60 15.18
CA PRO A 102 4.47 14.57 16.28
C PRO A 102 3.83 14.74 17.65
N THR A 103 2.84 15.62 17.77
CA THR A 103 2.06 15.85 18.99
C THR A 103 1.31 14.61 19.47
N ALA A 104 0.75 13.83 18.54
CA ALA A 104 0.10 12.54 18.87
C ALA A 104 1.12 11.52 19.37
N VAL A 105 2.30 11.46 18.76
CA VAL A 105 3.38 10.56 19.20
C VAL A 105 3.83 10.90 20.62
N ASP A 106 3.92 12.17 20.98
CA ASP A 106 4.31 12.60 22.34
C ASP A 106 3.25 12.23 23.39
N ILE A 107 1.96 12.37 23.06
CA ILE A 107 0.85 11.92 23.93
C ILE A 107 0.96 10.40 24.16
N LEU A 108 1.11 9.61 23.07
CA LEU A 108 1.21 8.17 23.13
C LEU A 108 2.43 7.70 23.90
N ARG A 109 3.57 8.39 23.77
CA ARG A 109 4.77 8.11 24.58
C ARG A 109 4.50 8.33 26.05
N GLY A 110 3.83 9.40 26.43
CA GLY A 110 3.40 9.64 27.79
C GLY A 110 2.48 8.55 28.35
N VAL A 111 1.58 8.01 27.51
CA VAL A 111 0.74 6.86 27.85
C VAL A 111 1.58 5.60 28.10
N ALA A 112 2.55 5.31 27.22
CA ALA A 112 3.44 4.18 27.36
C ALA A 112 4.28 4.24 28.66
N ASP A 113 4.77 5.42 29.00
CA ASP A 113 5.56 5.64 30.23
C ASP A 113 4.73 5.44 31.51
N ARG A 114 3.44 5.82 31.47
CA ARG A 114 2.52 5.62 32.60
C ARG A 114 1.94 4.22 32.68
N GLY A 115 1.97 3.45 31.56
CA GLY A 115 1.35 2.14 31.45
C GLY A 115 -0.18 2.15 31.53
N ARG A 116 -0.80 3.30 31.38
CA ARG A 116 -2.26 3.51 31.36
C ARG A 116 -2.61 4.81 30.66
N TRP A 117 -3.84 4.90 30.19
CA TRP A 117 -4.38 6.13 29.60
C TRP A 117 -5.64 6.62 30.33
N GLU A 118 -6.00 7.86 30.13
CA GLU A 118 -7.13 8.56 30.73
C GLU A 118 -7.96 9.24 29.62
N ASP A 119 -9.20 9.65 29.91
CA ASP A 119 -10.07 10.33 28.94
C ASP A 119 -9.42 11.60 28.37
N SER A 120 -8.61 12.29 29.17
CA SER A 120 -7.83 13.45 28.73
C SER A 120 -6.80 13.11 27.64
N ASP A 121 -6.19 11.94 27.66
CA ASP A 121 -5.25 11.49 26.63
C ASP A 121 -6.01 11.23 25.32
N ARG A 122 -7.19 10.63 25.42
CA ARG A 122 -8.07 10.38 24.28
C ARG A 122 -8.53 11.67 23.61
N GLU A 123 -8.96 12.64 24.40
CA GLU A 123 -9.37 13.96 23.91
C GLU A 123 -8.20 14.69 23.24
N ALA A 124 -7.03 14.72 23.88
CA ALA A 124 -5.82 15.33 23.34
C ALA A 124 -5.37 14.67 22.03
N LEU A 125 -5.41 13.33 21.97
CA LEU A 125 -5.08 12.57 20.78
C LEU A 125 -6.07 12.85 19.64
N ALA A 126 -7.37 12.92 19.94
CA ALA A 126 -8.40 13.27 18.96
C ALA A 126 -8.23 14.68 18.39
N VAL A 127 -7.80 15.64 19.21
CA VAL A 127 -7.46 17.01 18.76
C VAL A 127 -6.23 16.96 17.84
N ALA A 128 -5.14 16.36 18.30
CA ALA A 128 -3.89 16.30 17.55
C ALA A 128 -4.09 15.66 16.15
N CYS A 129 -4.91 14.62 16.06
CA CYS A 129 -5.22 13.99 14.79
C CYS A 129 -6.07 14.86 13.86
N ARG A 130 -7.04 15.62 14.40
CA ARG A 130 -7.87 16.55 13.58
C ARG A 130 -7.07 17.69 13.01
N ASP A 131 -6.13 18.22 13.79
CA ASP A 131 -5.28 19.34 13.37
C ASP A 131 -4.28 18.97 12.28
N ALA A 132 -4.04 17.66 12.07
CA ALA A 132 -3.13 17.14 11.03
C ALA A 132 -3.70 17.16 9.60
N GLY A 133 -4.98 17.56 9.40
CA GLY A 133 -5.57 17.77 8.06
C GLY A 133 -6.27 16.56 7.43
N SER A 134 -6.66 16.69 6.15
CA SER A 134 -7.49 15.75 5.41
C SER A 134 -6.82 14.37 5.24
N GLY A 135 -7.45 13.35 5.73
CA GLY A 135 -6.99 11.95 5.81
C GLY A 135 -7.07 11.43 7.25
N ALA A 136 -6.93 12.32 8.23
CA ALA A 136 -7.01 12.02 9.64
C ALA A 136 -8.42 11.61 10.11
N GLU A 137 -9.51 12.05 9.45
CA GLU A 137 -10.88 11.73 9.88
C GLU A 137 -11.17 10.22 9.94
N THR A 138 -10.68 9.46 8.95
CA THR A 138 -10.83 7.98 8.95
C THR A 138 -9.95 7.32 10.02
N MET A 139 -8.84 7.97 10.37
CA MET A 139 -7.88 7.52 11.38
C MET A 139 -8.32 7.85 12.81
N CYS A 140 -9.20 8.84 12.99
CA CYS A 140 -9.62 9.38 14.27
C CYS A 140 -10.96 8.80 14.77
N SER A 141 -11.41 7.63 14.27
CA SER A 141 -12.57 6.99 14.84
C SER A 141 -12.33 6.67 16.32
N ALA A 142 -13.34 6.85 17.17
CA ALA A 142 -13.24 6.63 18.62
C ALA A 142 -12.67 5.24 18.94
N LYS A 143 -13.15 4.19 18.26
CA LYS A 143 -12.67 2.80 18.42
C LYS A 143 -11.18 2.66 18.13
N ARG A 144 -10.69 3.34 17.08
CA ARG A 144 -9.28 3.26 16.68
C ARG A 144 -8.36 4.00 17.66
N LEU A 145 -8.81 5.15 18.16
CA LEU A 145 -8.10 5.88 19.20
C LEU A 145 -7.98 5.06 20.50
N ASP A 146 -9.05 4.41 20.92
CA ASP A 146 -9.04 3.53 22.11
C ASP A 146 -8.07 2.36 21.90
N SER A 147 -8.12 1.68 20.75
CA SER A 147 -7.17 0.59 20.42
C SER A 147 -5.71 1.06 20.43
N LEU A 148 -5.46 2.27 19.90
CA LEU A 148 -4.13 2.87 19.87
C LEU A 148 -3.62 3.12 21.30
N LEU A 149 -4.43 3.76 22.14
CA LEU A 149 -4.10 4.04 23.52
C LEU A 149 -3.89 2.77 24.35
N ASP A 150 -4.73 1.76 24.15
CA ASP A 150 -4.64 0.46 24.81
C ASP A 150 -3.32 -0.26 24.52
N TRP A 151 -2.91 -0.27 23.25
CA TRP A 151 -1.66 -0.91 22.89
C TRP A 151 -0.43 -0.13 23.31
N TRP A 152 -0.49 1.21 23.30
CA TRP A 152 0.62 2.02 23.81
C TRP A 152 0.75 1.90 25.33
N ALA A 153 -0.35 1.84 26.08
CA ALA A 153 -0.34 1.56 27.51
C ALA A 153 0.26 0.17 27.83
N ARG A 154 0.12 -0.80 26.90
CA ARG A 154 0.66 -2.15 27.02
C ARG A 154 1.78 -2.41 26.01
N SER A 155 2.61 -1.43 25.75
CA SER A 155 3.64 -1.46 24.69
C SER A 155 4.63 -2.64 24.84
N GLU A 156 4.95 -3.07 26.05
CA GLU A 156 5.80 -4.24 26.30
C GLU A 156 5.11 -5.54 25.89
N GLU A 157 3.83 -5.71 26.23
CA GLU A 157 3.02 -6.86 25.81
C GLU A 157 2.88 -6.89 24.29
N PHE A 158 2.51 -5.74 23.69
CA PHE A 158 2.45 -5.61 22.24
C PHE A 158 3.75 -6.04 21.59
N GLY A 159 4.88 -5.48 22.02
CA GLY A 159 6.17 -5.76 21.39
C GLY A 159 6.61 -7.22 21.50
N LYS A 160 6.24 -7.94 22.59
CA LYS A 160 6.49 -9.38 22.73
C LYS A 160 5.62 -10.18 21.76
N ARG A 161 4.31 -9.94 21.78
CA ARG A 161 3.33 -10.65 20.94
C ARG A 161 3.54 -10.38 19.45
N TYR A 162 3.79 -9.13 19.08
CA TYR A 162 3.98 -8.74 17.69
C TYR A 162 5.23 -9.38 17.06
N LEU A 163 6.36 -9.37 17.78
CA LEU A 163 7.57 -10.03 17.26
C LEU A 163 7.38 -11.56 17.13
N ALA A 164 6.70 -12.20 18.07
CA ALA A 164 6.38 -13.62 17.99
C ALA A 164 5.48 -13.92 16.78
N ALA A 165 4.44 -13.11 16.58
CA ALA A 165 3.51 -13.27 15.48
C ALA A 165 4.16 -12.98 14.10
N LEU A 166 5.07 -11.98 14.00
CA LEU A 166 5.84 -11.77 12.77
C LEU A 166 6.77 -12.94 12.44
N ARG A 167 7.40 -13.57 13.44
CA ARG A 167 8.19 -14.78 13.24
C ARG A 167 7.32 -15.93 12.73
N ALA A 168 6.18 -16.16 13.35
CA ALA A 168 5.23 -17.17 12.90
C ALA A 168 4.73 -16.90 11.47
N TYR A 169 4.47 -15.65 11.13
CA TYR A 169 4.10 -15.26 9.76
C TYR A 169 5.22 -15.52 8.77
N GLN A 170 6.47 -15.18 9.11
CA GLN A 170 7.61 -15.51 8.27
C GLN A 170 7.71 -17.02 8.03
N ASP A 171 7.67 -17.81 9.10
CA ASP A 171 7.84 -19.26 9.02
C ASP A 171 6.69 -19.94 8.27
N ALA A 172 5.46 -19.50 8.52
CA ALA A 172 4.27 -20.10 7.92
C ALA A 172 4.05 -19.72 6.45
N PHE A 173 4.56 -18.58 5.99
CA PHE A 173 4.26 -18.06 4.67
C PHE A 173 5.42 -17.29 4.03
N PHE A 174 5.95 -16.26 4.69
CA PHE A 174 6.76 -15.27 3.99
C PHE A 174 8.16 -15.78 3.61
N ALA A 175 8.73 -16.73 4.32
CA ALA A 175 10.06 -17.27 3.99
C ALA A 175 10.11 -17.97 2.62
N GLU A 176 9.03 -18.64 2.21
CA GLU A 176 8.91 -19.22 0.88
C GLU A 176 8.64 -18.13 -0.16
N GLU A 177 7.75 -17.23 0.15
CA GLU A 177 7.37 -16.10 -0.67
C GLU A 177 8.56 -15.17 -0.94
N GLU A 178 9.35 -14.84 0.07
CA GLU A 178 10.55 -14.01 -0.03
C GLU A 178 11.52 -14.53 -1.08
N ARG A 179 11.81 -15.84 -1.05
CA ARG A 179 12.68 -16.48 -2.06
C ARG A 179 12.11 -16.42 -3.46
N ARG A 180 10.79 -16.49 -3.59
CA ARG A 180 10.08 -16.42 -4.87
C ARG A 180 10.12 -15.01 -5.47
N ILE A 181 9.95 -13.96 -4.65
CA ILE A 181 9.81 -12.59 -5.13
C ILE A 181 11.12 -11.83 -5.27
N ALA A 182 12.16 -12.17 -4.51
CA ALA A 182 13.42 -11.45 -4.49
C ALA A 182 14.04 -11.23 -5.90
N PRO A 183 14.06 -12.21 -6.83
CA PRO A 183 14.57 -11.98 -8.17
C PRO A 183 13.78 -10.93 -8.96
N ALA A 184 12.45 -10.88 -8.78
CA ALA A 184 11.59 -9.92 -9.46
C ALA A 184 11.81 -8.50 -8.95
N LEU A 185 12.12 -8.31 -7.66
CA LEU A 185 12.46 -7.00 -7.10
C LEU A 185 13.74 -6.45 -7.73
N HIS A 186 14.78 -7.26 -7.85
CA HIS A 186 16.04 -6.83 -8.49
C HIS A 186 15.86 -6.51 -9.98
N GLN A 187 15.08 -7.31 -10.70
CA GLN A 187 14.75 -7.05 -12.10
C GLN A 187 13.91 -5.77 -12.25
N GLY A 188 12.93 -5.56 -11.35
CA GLY A 188 12.11 -4.35 -11.31
C GLY A 188 12.94 -3.10 -11.05
N LEU A 189 13.89 -3.17 -10.10
CA LEU A 189 14.83 -2.08 -9.84
C LEU A 189 15.69 -1.75 -11.06
N ALA A 190 16.31 -2.75 -11.69
CA ALA A 190 17.15 -2.54 -12.86
C ALA A 190 16.36 -1.89 -14.02
N ARG A 191 15.14 -2.39 -14.30
CA ARG A 191 14.23 -1.81 -15.29
C ARG A 191 13.88 -0.36 -14.94
N ALA A 192 13.56 -0.06 -13.70
CA ALA A 192 13.20 1.30 -13.28
C ALA A 192 14.38 2.28 -13.45
N GLN A 193 15.60 1.84 -13.15
CA GLN A 193 16.82 2.62 -13.36
C GLN A 193 17.10 2.88 -14.85
N GLU A 194 16.87 1.90 -15.72
CA GLU A 194 16.97 2.09 -17.17
C GLU A 194 15.92 3.09 -17.70
N LEU A 195 14.70 3.04 -17.20
CA LEU A 195 13.65 4.01 -17.54
C LEU A 195 14.00 5.41 -17.06
N ALA A 196 14.52 5.55 -15.84
CA ALA A 196 14.94 6.84 -15.29
C ALA A 196 16.08 7.51 -16.08
N ALA A 197 16.87 6.74 -16.81
CA ALA A 197 17.91 7.29 -17.70
C ALA A 197 17.35 7.90 -18.98
N ARG A 198 16.05 7.67 -19.31
CA ARG A 198 15.43 8.04 -20.58
C ARG A 198 14.20 8.93 -20.42
N LEU A 199 13.53 8.86 -19.29
CA LEU A 199 12.28 9.55 -19.00
C LEU A 199 12.50 10.69 -18.01
N ASP A 200 11.70 11.72 -18.09
CA ASP A 200 11.62 12.67 -17.00
C ASP A 200 10.91 12.06 -15.77
N LEU A 201 10.94 12.77 -14.64
CA LEU A 201 10.43 12.22 -13.38
C LEU A 201 8.92 11.93 -13.43
N LEU A 202 8.12 12.75 -14.10
CA LEU A 202 6.67 12.55 -14.15
C LEU A 202 6.32 11.35 -15.02
N ASP A 203 6.95 11.24 -16.19
CA ASP A 203 6.78 10.11 -17.10
C ASP A 203 7.28 8.80 -16.46
N LEU A 204 8.40 8.85 -15.73
CA LEU A 204 8.90 7.72 -14.95
C LEU A 204 7.89 7.25 -13.90
N LEU A 205 7.32 8.18 -13.14
CA LEU A 205 6.34 7.85 -12.11
C LEU A 205 5.04 7.31 -12.70
N GLU A 206 4.59 7.83 -13.85
CA GLU A 206 3.43 7.30 -14.58
C GLU A 206 3.68 5.84 -15.03
N GLU A 207 4.82 5.57 -15.63
CA GLU A 207 5.20 4.22 -16.09
C GLU A 207 5.28 3.22 -14.92
N LEU A 208 5.96 3.60 -13.84
CA LEU A 208 6.15 2.74 -12.66
C LEU A 208 4.88 2.52 -11.83
N SER A 209 3.90 3.41 -11.93
CA SER A 209 2.64 3.32 -11.19
C SER A 209 1.50 2.64 -11.95
N HIS A 210 1.75 2.15 -13.15
CA HIS A 210 0.73 1.56 -14.02
C HIS A 210 -0.51 2.46 -14.21
N GLY A 211 -0.28 3.78 -14.41
CA GLY A 211 -1.32 4.73 -14.77
C GLY A 211 -1.75 5.70 -13.66
N LEU A 212 -0.87 6.04 -12.71
CA LEU A 212 -1.02 7.24 -11.89
C LEU A 212 -0.35 8.41 -12.62
N ARG A 213 -1.14 9.36 -13.08
CA ARG A 213 -0.61 10.62 -13.61
C ARG A 213 -0.51 11.66 -12.51
N PHE A 214 0.71 12.16 -12.32
CA PHE A 214 0.99 13.28 -11.43
C PHE A 214 1.00 14.56 -12.24
N GLU A 215 0.23 15.57 -11.83
CA GLU A 215 0.18 16.87 -12.52
C GLU A 215 1.38 17.76 -12.15
N ALA A 216 2.08 17.43 -11.07
CA ALA A 216 3.28 18.14 -10.62
C ALA A 216 4.28 17.20 -9.97
N VAL A 217 5.54 17.60 -10.02
CA VAL A 217 6.63 16.94 -9.31
C VAL A 217 6.35 17.05 -7.80
N PRO A 218 6.58 15.97 -7.02
CA PRO A 218 6.41 16.03 -5.57
C PRO A 218 7.22 17.16 -4.92
N GLU A 219 6.62 17.84 -3.96
CA GLU A 219 7.29 18.94 -3.22
C GLU A 219 8.22 18.39 -2.13
N VAL A 220 9.19 17.57 -2.55
CA VAL A 220 10.20 16.96 -1.67
C VAL A 220 11.58 17.22 -2.19
N SER A 221 12.57 17.20 -1.32
CA SER A 221 13.99 17.33 -1.72
C SER A 221 14.56 16.04 -2.31
N GLU A 222 14.09 14.89 -1.79
CA GLU A 222 14.54 13.56 -2.21
C GLU A 222 13.35 12.62 -2.36
N LEU A 223 13.36 11.86 -3.45
CA LEU A 223 12.39 10.82 -3.75
C LEU A 223 13.11 9.48 -3.83
N VAL A 224 12.75 8.56 -2.92
CA VAL A 224 13.24 7.18 -2.92
C VAL A 224 12.24 6.31 -3.68
N LEU A 225 12.70 5.58 -4.68
CA LEU A 225 11.90 4.58 -5.38
C LEU A 225 12.39 3.19 -4.99
N ALA A 226 11.45 2.31 -4.60
CA ALA A 226 11.75 0.93 -4.26
C ALA A 226 10.73 -0.03 -4.90
N PRO A 227 11.17 -1.16 -5.46
CA PRO A 227 10.28 -2.15 -6.05
C PRO A 227 9.55 -2.93 -4.95
N SER A 228 8.30 -3.29 -5.24
CA SER A 228 7.52 -4.21 -4.40
C SER A 228 6.70 -5.14 -5.30
N TYR A 229 6.77 -6.42 -5.02
CA TYR A 229 6.02 -7.44 -5.75
C TYR A 229 4.53 -7.40 -5.39
N TRP A 230 4.26 -7.27 -4.10
CA TRP A 230 2.92 -7.32 -3.54
C TRP A 230 2.12 -6.03 -3.78
N SER A 231 2.78 -4.90 -3.98
CA SER A 231 2.08 -3.64 -4.27
C SER A 231 1.43 -3.60 -5.65
N THR A 232 1.94 -4.39 -6.63
CA THR A 232 1.46 -4.38 -8.01
C THR A 232 -0.05 -4.68 -8.12
N PRO A 233 -0.86 -3.87 -8.82
CA PRO A 233 -0.48 -2.76 -9.71
C PRO A 233 -0.52 -1.38 -9.02
N LEU A 234 -0.60 -1.32 -7.71
CA LEU A 234 -0.68 -0.08 -6.96
C LEU A 234 0.70 0.47 -6.61
N MET A 235 0.74 1.74 -6.23
CA MET A 235 1.92 2.39 -5.67
C MET A 235 1.61 2.78 -4.22
N PHE A 236 2.54 2.50 -3.31
CA PHE A 236 2.45 2.90 -1.91
C PHE A 236 3.38 4.08 -1.68
N PHE A 237 2.98 4.97 -0.79
CA PHE A 237 3.71 6.21 -0.49
C PHE A 237 3.97 6.30 1.00
N GLY A 238 5.08 6.90 1.37
CA GLY A 238 5.39 7.20 2.75
C GLY A 238 6.45 8.29 2.88
N MET A 239 6.37 9.10 3.94
CA MET A 239 7.40 10.06 4.25
C MET A 239 8.52 9.42 5.08
N LEU A 240 9.75 9.74 4.77
CA LEU A 240 10.93 9.30 5.52
C LEU A 240 11.48 10.40 6.45
N GLY A 241 10.68 11.44 6.66
CA GLY A 241 11.09 12.64 7.37
C GLY A 241 11.94 13.60 6.53
N SER A 242 12.15 14.83 7.01
CA SER A 242 13.09 15.83 6.45
C SER A 242 12.93 16.10 4.95
N GLY A 243 11.71 16.10 4.41
CA GLY A 243 11.46 16.37 2.98
C GLY A 243 11.87 15.23 2.04
N ARG A 244 11.94 14.01 2.57
CA ARG A 244 12.18 12.78 1.80
C ARG A 244 10.91 11.94 1.76
N GLU A 245 10.51 11.51 0.56
CA GLU A 245 9.39 10.61 0.33
C GLU A 245 9.90 9.29 -0.23
N ILE A 246 9.25 8.17 0.12
CA ILE A 246 9.45 6.87 -0.53
C ILE A 246 8.20 6.48 -1.30
N ARG A 247 8.40 5.87 -2.46
CA ARG A 247 7.34 5.24 -3.26
C ARG A 247 7.71 3.81 -3.58
N LEU A 248 6.84 2.88 -3.18
CA LEU A 248 6.93 1.51 -3.65
C LEU A 248 6.19 1.39 -4.96
N PHE A 249 6.89 0.96 -6.00
CA PHE A 249 6.30 0.70 -7.32
C PHE A 249 6.17 -0.80 -7.59
N GLY A 250 5.20 -1.17 -8.42
CA GLY A 250 4.92 -2.57 -8.74
C GLY A 250 6.04 -3.23 -9.54
N ALA A 251 6.60 -4.33 -9.01
CA ALA A 251 7.67 -5.10 -9.65
C ALA A 251 7.25 -6.53 -10.02
N ARG A 252 5.96 -6.89 -9.85
CA ARG A 252 5.47 -8.20 -10.25
C ARG A 252 5.34 -8.26 -11.77
N PRO A 253 5.93 -9.28 -12.43
CA PRO A 253 5.72 -9.52 -13.85
C PRO A 253 4.23 -9.71 -14.18
N LEU A 254 3.80 -9.26 -15.35
CA LEU A 254 2.39 -9.31 -15.77
C LEU A 254 1.86 -10.75 -15.91
N ASP A 255 2.73 -11.72 -16.18
CA ASP A 255 2.42 -13.14 -16.31
C ASP A 255 2.54 -13.90 -14.98
N ALA A 256 2.94 -13.22 -13.89
CA ALA A 256 3.08 -13.82 -12.58
C ALA A 256 1.83 -13.60 -11.72
N SER A 257 1.45 -14.63 -10.96
CA SER A 257 0.35 -14.59 -9.99
C SER A 257 0.85 -14.29 -8.57
N LEU A 258 0.00 -13.65 -7.76
CA LEU A 258 0.21 -13.57 -6.30
C LEU A 258 0.07 -14.96 -5.66
N VAL A 259 -0.84 -15.79 -6.20
CA VAL A 259 -1.09 -17.14 -5.68
C VAL A 259 -0.17 -18.12 -6.39
N PRO A 260 0.78 -18.78 -5.70
CA PRO A 260 1.64 -19.77 -6.31
C PRO A 260 0.84 -20.94 -6.93
N GLY A 261 1.23 -21.38 -8.12
CA GLY A 261 0.61 -22.52 -8.82
C GLY A 261 -0.70 -22.19 -9.53
N GLU A 262 -1.14 -20.93 -9.56
CA GLU A 262 -2.28 -20.53 -10.38
C GLU A 262 -1.93 -20.58 -11.86
N VAL A 263 -2.72 -21.35 -12.64
CA VAL A 263 -2.48 -21.55 -14.08
C VAL A 263 -2.85 -20.30 -14.88
N VAL A 264 -3.91 -19.56 -14.44
CA VAL A 264 -4.36 -18.31 -15.08
C VAL A 264 -3.76 -17.13 -14.35
N PRO A 265 -2.99 -16.25 -15.01
CA PRO A 265 -2.44 -15.05 -14.35
C PRO A 265 -3.53 -14.21 -13.71
N ASP A 266 -3.34 -13.85 -12.42
CA ASP A 266 -4.32 -13.06 -11.66
C ASP A 266 -4.68 -11.76 -12.36
N ALA A 267 -3.70 -11.07 -12.94
CA ALA A 267 -3.91 -9.82 -13.68
C ALA A 267 -4.88 -10.00 -14.85
N LEU A 268 -4.70 -11.09 -15.63
CA LEU A 268 -5.60 -11.43 -16.73
C LEU A 268 -7.01 -11.75 -16.22
N LEU A 269 -7.11 -12.57 -15.16
CA LEU A 269 -8.40 -12.95 -14.59
C LEU A 269 -9.15 -11.75 -14.03
N GLN A 270 -8.46 -10.82 -13.34
CA GLN A 270 -9.05 -9.58 -12.83
C GLN A 270 -9.51 -8.67 -13.96
N ALA A 271 -8.71 -8.53 -15.02
CA ALA A 271 -9.09 -7.73 -16.17
C ALA A 271 -10.32 -8.28 -16.89
N LEU A 272 -10.39 -9.58 -17.12
CA LEU A 272 -11.56 -10.23 -17.72
C LEU A 272 -12.80 -10.08 -16.85
N LYS A 273 -12.68 -10.26 -15.52
CA LYS A 273 -13.76 -10.00 -14.57
C LYS A 273 -14.18 -8.52 -14.56
N ALA A 274 -13.24 -7.60 -14.71
CA ALA A 274 -13.57 -6.17 -14.83
C ALA A 274 -14.35 -5.88 -16.11
N LEU A 275 -13.96 -6.45 -17.24
CA LEU A 275 -14.62 -6.24 -18.53
C LEU A 275 -15.97 -6.98 -18.66
N SER A 276 -16.25 -7.98 -17.84
CA SER A 276 -17.53 -8.72 -17.88
C SER A 276 -18.72 -7.96 -17.29
N ASP A 277 -18.51 -6.87 -16.57
CA ASP A 277 -19.55 -6.06 -15.95
C ASP A 277 -20.04 -4.94 -16.88
N PRO A 278 -21.33 -4.89 -17.24
CA PRO A 278 -21.84 -3.90 -18.19
C PRO A 278 -21.76 -2.46 -17.68
N THR A 279 -21.78 -2.23 -16.36
CA THR A 279 -21.61 -0.89 -15.79
C THR A 279 -20.18 -0.42 -15.96
N ARG A 280 -19.20 -1.29 -15.74
CA ARG A 280 -17.78 -0.99 -15.94
C ARG A 280 -17.45 -0.71 -17.40
N LEU A 281 -18.04 -1.46 -18.34
CA LEU A 281 -17.91 -1.15 -19.77
C LEU A 281 -18.47 0.23 -20.12
N ARG A 282 -19.62 0.61 -19.53
CA ARG A 282 -20.18 1.95 -19.70
C ARG A 282 -19.29 3.04 -19.10
N ILE A 283 -18.69 2.80 -17.94
CA ILE A 283 -17.72 3.72 -17.34
C ILE A 283 -16.52 3.89 -18.27
N LEU A 284 -15.90 2.81 -18.74
CA LEU A 284 -14.80 2.86 -19.69
C LEU A 284 -15.15 3.68 -20.93
N ARG A 285 -16.35 3.47 -21.52
CA ARG A 285 -16.80 4.23 -22.68
C ARG A 285 -16.90 5.74 -22.42
N TYR A 286 -17.32 6.15 -21.21
CA TYR A 286 -17.30 7.59 -20.88
C TYR A 286 -15.86 8.10 -20.71
N LEU A 287 -15.01 7.31 -20.07
CA LEU A 287 -13.62 7.69 -19.79
C LEU A 287 -12.70 7.71 -21.02
N THR A 288 -13.11 7.09 -22.15
CA THR A 288 -12.40 7.24 -23.43
C THR A 288 -12.61 8.61 -24.06
N GLN A 289 -13.70 9.29 -23.72
CA GLN A 289 -14.06 10.58 -24.30
C GLN A 289 -13.49 11.75 -23.49
N GLU A 290 -13.51 11.64 -22.16
CA GLU A 290 -13.07 12.71 -21.26
C GLU A 290 -12.70 12.15 -19.88
N SER A 291 -11.85 12.90 -19.15
CA SER A 291 -11.53 12.57 -17.77
C SER A 291 -12.65 13.02 -16.83
N LEU A 292 -13.15 12.11 -15.98
CA LEU A 292 -14.31 12.34 -15.11
C LEU A 292 -14.02 11.98 -13.65
N THR A 293 -14.65 12.74 -12.74
CA THR A 293 -14.69 12.41 -11.31
C THR A 293 -15.72 11.31 -11.01
N PRO A 294 -15.62 10.60 -9.87
CA PRO A 294 -16.64 9.64 -9.45
C PRO A 294 -18.05 10.25 -9.36
N ALA A 295 -18.16 11.50 -8.92
CA ALA A 295 -19.44 12.21 -8.81
C ALA A 295 -20.06 12.52 -10.18
N GLU A 296 -19.24 12.93 -11.17
CA GLU A 296 -19.70 13.16 -12.54
C GLU A 296 -20.18 11.88 -13.21
N LEU A 297 -19.45 10.78 -13.05
CA LEU A 297 -19.85 9.44 -13.51
C LEU A 297 -21.14 8.96 -12.84
N ALA A 298 -21.28 9.16 -11.52
CA ALA A 298 -22.47 8.78 -10.78
C ALA A 298 -23.74 9.47 -11.31
N ARG A 299 -23.64 10.76 -11.62
CA ARG A 299 -24.74 11.51 -12.24
C ARG A 299 -25.11 10.97 -13.62
N ARG A 300 -24.11 10.71 -14.50
CA ARG A 300 -24.34 10.19 -15.86
C ARG A 300 -24.92 8.79 -15.89
N LEU A 301 -24.46 7.95 -14.98
CA LEU A 301 -24.89 6.55 -14.87
C LEU A 301 -26.17 6.38 -14.05
N ARG A 302 -26.63 7.42 -13.34
CA ARG A 302 -27.73 7.40 -12.36
C ARG A 302 -27.47 6.38 -11.26
N LEU A 303 -26.24 6.34 -10.75
CA LEU A 303 -25.79 5.48 -9.66
C LEU A 303 -25.37 6.32 -8.45
N ARG A 304 -25.20 5.66 -7.30
CA ARG A 304 -24.62 6.30 -6.12
C ARG A 304 -23.10 6.42 -6.26
N ALA A 305 -22.51 7.50 -5.76
CA ALA A 305 -21.06 7.74 -5.85
C ALA A 305 -20.22 6.58 -5.25
N PRO A 306 -20.54 5.99 -4.09
CA PRO A 306 -19.81 4.84 -3.58
C PRO A 306 -19.80 3.63 -4.53
N THR A 307 -20.90 3.37 -5.21
CA THR A 307 -21.01 2.28 -6.21
C THR A 307 -20.07 2.53 -7.39
N VAL A 308 -20.02 3.78 -7.88
CA VAL A 308 -19.10 4.16 -8.96
C VAL A 308 -17.64 4.06 -8.51
N THR A 309 -17.34 4.48 -7.29
CA THR A 309 -15.99 4.35 -6.71
C THR A 309 -15.55 2.90 -6.68
N HIS A 310 -16.43 1.97 -6.28
CA HIS A 310 -16.15 0.54 -6.30
C HIS A 310 -15.87 0.02 -7.73
N HIS A 311 -16.66 0.42 -8.73
CA HIS A 311 -16.39 0.06 -10.13
C HIS A 311 -15.07 0.62 -10.64
N LEU A 312 -14.75 1.88 -10.32
CA LEU A 312 -13.49 2.53 -10.68
C LEU A 312 -12.28 1.84 -10.03
N GLN A 313 -12.41 1.42 -8.76
CA GLN A 313 -11.37 0.65 -8.08
C GLN A 313 -11.11 -0.68 -8.79
N ALA A 314 -12.16 -1.42 -9.14
CA ALA A 314 -12.02 -2.67 -9.90
C ALA A 314 -11.34 -2.47 -11.26
N LEU A 315 -11.71 -1.40 -11.99
CA LEU A 315 -11.08 -1.03 -13.27
C LEU A 315 -9.62 -0.61 -13.09
N ARG A 316 -9.30 0.07 -12.00
CA ARG A 316 -7.92 0.48 -11.68
C ARG A 316 -7.04 -0.72 -11.34
N LEU A 317 -7.52 -1.64 -10.51
CA LEU A 317 -6.82 -2.89 -10.19
C LEU A 317 -6.57 -3.76 -11.44
N ALA A 318 -7.46 -3.65 -12.41
CA ALA A 318 -7.33 -4.30 -13.71
C ALA A 318 -6.41 -3.54 -14.69
N GLY A 319 -5.82 -2.40 -14.29
CA GLY A 319 -4.97 -1.59 -15.16
C GLY A 319 -5.68 -0.91 -16.33
N LEU A 320 -7.03 -0.84 -16.32
CA LEU A 320 -7.84 -0.34 -17.44
C LEU A 320 -8.12 1.17 -17.38
N VAL A 321 -7.95 1.77 -16.20
CA VAL A 321 -8.11 3.21 -16.01
C VAL A 321 -6.92 3.79 -15.27
N GLN A 322 -6.61 5.03 -15.58
CA GLN A 322 -5.63 5.86 -14.90
C GLN A 322 -6.31 6.89 -14.03
N LEU A 323 -5.68 7.23 -12.91
CA LEU A 323 -6.10 8.27 -12.00
C LEU A 323 -5.20 9.50 -12.18
N LYS A 324 -5.81 10.64 -12.52
CA LYS A 324 -5.11 11.92 -12.52
C LYS A 324 -5.25 12.55 -11.14
N LEU A 325 -4.13 12.77 -10.49
CA LEU A 325 -4.04 13.47 -9.21
C LEU A 325 -3.69 14.93 -9.51
N GLY A 326 -4.68 15.82 -9.35
CA GLY A 326 -4.42 17.26 -9.33
C GLY A 326 -3.65 17.66 -8.07
N LEU A 327 -2.96 18.81 -8.10
CA LEU A 327 -2.37 19.40 -6.91
C LEU A 327 -3.42 19.46 -5.79
N LEU A 328 -3.11 18.90 -4.62
CA LEU A 328 -3.96 18.87 -3.43
C LEU A 328 -4.24 20.25 -2.80
N ILE A 329 -4.04 21.32 -3.57
CA ILE A 329 -4.33 22.70 -3.19
C ILE A 329 -5.63 23.10 -3.89
N ALA A 330 -6.74 22.53 -3.47
CA ALA A 330 -8.04 23.10 -3.78
C ALA A 330 -8.79 23.31 -2.48
N ASP A 331 -8.91 24.56 -2.15
CA ASP A 331 -9.54 25.20 -0.97
C ASP A 331 -11.04 24.87 -0.82
N ASP A 332 -11.62 23.96 -1.63
CA ASP A 332 -13.06 23.71 -1.70
C ASP A 332 -13.52 22.30 -1.29
N GLY A 333 -12.68 21.46 -0.69
CA GLY A 333 -13.11 20.13 -0.19
C GLY A 333 -13.70 19.18 -1.27
N LYS A 334 -13.55 19.49 -2.56
CA LYS A 334 -14.06 18.66 -3.64
C LYS A 334 -13.00 17.66 -4.08
N ASP A 335 -13.41 16.39 -4.16
CA ASP A 335 -12.61 15.29 -4.67
C ASP A 335 -12.08 15.63 -6.09
N SER A 336 -10.81 16.06 -6.19
CA SER A 336 -10.16 16.46 -7.44
C SER A 336 -9.66 15.27 -8.25
N ARG A 337 -9.85 14.04 -7.76
CA ARG A 337 -9.42 12.81 -8.45
C ARG A 337 -10.23 12.58 -9.71
N ARG A 338 -9.59 12.69 -10.88
CA ARG A 338 -10.20 12.43 -12.18
C ARG A 338 -9.67 11.12 -12.76
N TYR A 339 -10.55 10.36 -13.35
CA TYR A 339 -10.22 9.10 -14.00
C TYR A 339 -10.28 9.24 -15.50
N ALA A 340 -9.43 8.52 -16.22
CA ALA A 340 -9.44 8.37 -17.68
C ALA A 340 -9.18 6.91 -18.06
N THR A 341 -9.57 6.48 -19.24
CA THR A 341 -9.17 5.17 -19.76
C THR A 341 -7.66 5.15 -20.00
N ARG A 342 -7.02 4.01 -19.73
CA ARG A 342 -5.63 3.72 -20.09
C ARG A 342 -5.63 2.83 -21.34
N PRO A 343 -5.45 3.40 -22.55
CA PRO A 343 -5.53 2.65 -23.81
C PRO A 343 -4.52 1.51 -23.88
N GLU A 344 -3.30 1.75 -23.35
CA GLU A 344 -2.22 0.78 -23.27
C GLU A 344 -2.65 -0.43 -22.42
N GLY A 345 -3.30 -0.19 -21.25
CA GLY A 345 -3.80 -1.23 -20.38
C GLY A 345 -4.87 -2.09 -21.04
N VAL A 346 -5.74 -1.49 -21.85
CA VAL A 346 -6.71 -2.26 -22.63
C VAL A 346 -5.99 -3.18 -23.63
N LYS A 347 -4.99 -2.66 -24.33
CA LYS A 347 -4.17 -3.45 -25.27
C LYS A 347 -3.44 -4.58 -24.55
N GLU A 348 -2.78 -4.29 -23.43
CA GLU A 348 -2.05 -5.26 -22.60
C GLU A 348 -2.93 -6.44 -22.19
N VAL A 349 -4.19 -6.21 -21.82
CA VAL A 349 -5.15 -7.28 -21.46
C VAL A 349 -5.42 -8.22 -22.64
N PHE A 350 -5.66 -7.67 -23.82
CA PHE A 350 -5.92 -8.50 -25.00
C PHE A 350 -4.67 -9.25 -25.48
N ASP A 351 -3.50 -8.62 -25.39
CA ASP A 351 -2.22 -9.28 -25.72
C ASP A 351 -1.91 -10.40 -24.71
N SER A 352 -2.17 -10.17 -23.41
CA SER A 352 -2.01 -11.19 -22.37
C SER A 352 -2.98 -12.36 -22.55
N LEU A 353 -4.24 -12.10 -22.93
CA LEU A 353 -5.20 -13.15 -23.23
C LEU A 353 -4.76 -13.98 -24.43
N ARG A 354 -4.29 -13.33 -25.50
CA ARG A 354 -3.77 -14.03 -26.69
C ARG A 354 -2.58 -14.91 -26.32
N ALA A 355 -1.59 -14.36 -25.62
CA ALA A 355 -0.41 -15.10 -25.19
C ALA A 355 -0.76 -16.28 -24.27
N PHE A 356 -1.77 -16.15 -23.41
CA PHE A 356 -2.27 -17.22 -22.56
C PHE A 356 -2.90 -18.37 -23.37
N LEU A 357 -3.71 -18.03 -24.37
CA LEU A 357 -4.36 -19.02 -25.24
C LEU A 357 -3.38 -19.71 -26.21
N GLU A 358 -2.28 -19.04 -26.56
CA GLU A 358 -1.23 -19.57 -27.45
C GLU A 358 -0.20 -20.42 -26.70
N LYS A 359 -0.02 -20.24 -25.39
CA LYS A 359 0.75 -21.16 -24.54
C LYS A 359 -0.09 -22.44 -24.35
N GLY A 360 0.02 -23.38 -25.26
CA GLY A 360 -0.48 -24.74 -25.04
C GLY A 360 0.22 -25.38 -23.84
N ASP A 361 -0.51 -26.22 -23.10
CA ASP A 361 0.03 -27.02 -22.00
C ASP A 361 1.25 -27.82 -22.52
N ASN A 362 2.45 -27.48 -22.09
CA ASN A 362 3.65 -28.28 -22.20
C ASN A 362 3.92 -29.00 -20.89
#